data_9dacd0062f51e372cfd8261083e5b4a3
#
_entry.id   9dacd0062f51e372cfd8261083e5b4a3
#
_cell.length_a   1.000
_cell.length_b   1.000
_cell.length_c   1.000
_cell.angle_alpha   90.00
_cell.angle_beta   90.00
_cell.angle_gamma   90.00
#
_symmetry.space_group_name_H-M   'P 1'
#
loop_
_entity.id
_entity.type
_entity.pdbx_description
1 polymer ?
#
loop_
_entity_poly.entity_id
_entity_poly.type
_entity_poly.pdbx_seq_one_letter_code
_entity_poly.pdbx_strand_id
1 'polypeptide(L)'
;MTRGVRLVALLAAFTLAAAVARAQEFQPPSSGRPSAGPGGLRVDLIGFSTRAGIDVSGGTALVLGSAVDVAELWSPNVRLRPSVEFSGSGTTTALHVALEVVYRFQPDRAPAIPYVGFGLGYFKQESGGVHKVWPTIAMGFELAFRPSFNWLLEYHALDRLGRHRFMLGLSTRGGGGD
;
A
#
# COMPACT_ATOMS: atom_id res chain seq x y z
N MET A 1 24.53 -12.66 7.69
CA MET A 1 23.18 -12.75 7.12
C MET A 1 22.69 -14.17 7.24
N THR A 2 21.77 -14.42 8.13
CA THR A 2 21.24 -15.77 8.43
C THR A 2 20.38 -16.27 7.25
N ARG A 3 20.43 -17.59 7.01
CA ARG A 3 19.69 -18.26 5.90
C ARG A 3 18.19 -17.92 5.87
N GLY A 4 17.58 -17.59 7.00
CA GLY A 4 16.16 -17.19 7.11
C GLY A 4 15.81 -15.88 6.41
N VAL A 5 16.67 -14.87 6.45
CA VAL A 5 16.42 -13.57 5.80
C VAL A 5 16.40 -13.70 4.28
N ARG A 6 17.25 -14.59 3.72
CA ARG A 6 17.27 -14.85 2.27
C ARG A 6 15.99 -15.56 1.79
N LEU A 7 15.46 -16.47 2.60
CA LEU A 7 14.24 -17.21 2.26
C LEU A 7 13.00 -16.31 2.29
N VAL A 8 12.89 -15.42 3.28
CA VAL A 8 11.77 -14.47 3.39
C VAL A 8 11.82 -13.45 2.27
N ALA A 9 13.00 -12.92 1.92
CA ALA A 9 13.16 -12.00 0.80
C ALA A 9 12.84 -12.65 -0.56
N LEU A 10 13.21 -13.92 -0.74
CA LEU A 10 12.86 -14.69 -1.94
C LEU A 10 11.37 -15.00 -2.03
N LEU A 11 10.72 -15.36 -0.92
CA LEU A 11 9.27 -15.59 -0.87
C LEU A 11 8.50 -14.29 -1.13
N ALA A 12 8.92 -13.16 -0.55
CA ALA A 12 8.31 -11.86 -0.81
C ALA A 12 8.48 -11.43 -2.28
N ALA A 13 9.65 -11.67 -2.88
CA ALA A 13 9.89 -11.39 -4.29
C ALA A 13 9.06 -12.31 -5.21
N PHE A 14 8.87 -13.58 -4.85
CA PHE A 14 8.10 -14.53 -5.64
C PHE A 14 6.58 -14.25 -5.56
N THR A 15 6.07 -13.88 -4.38
CA THR A 15 4.67 -13.45 -4.22
C THR A 15 4.40 -12.13 -4.94
N LEU A 16 5.37 -11.22 -4.94
CA LEU A 16 5.29 -9.96 -5.68
C LEU A 16 5.26 -10.20 -7.21
N ALA A 17 6.13 -11.05 -7.73
CA ALA A 17 6.17 -11.42 -9.14
C ALA A 17 4.90 -12.14 -9.59
N ALA A 18 4.35 -13.05 -8.77
CA ALA A 18 3.12 -13.77 -9.06
C ALA A 18 1.89 -12.84 -9.01
N ALA A 19 1.87 -11.85 -8.10
CA ALA A 19 0.80 -10.85 -8.03
C ALA A 19 0.85 -9.90 -9.24
N VAL A 20 2.04 -9.48 -9.69
CA VAL A 20 2.20 -8.66 -10.89
C VAL A 20 1.81 -9.44 -12.16
N ALA A 21 2.18 -10.72 -12.27
CA ALA A 21 1.80 -11.56 -13.39
C ALA A 21 0.28 -11.78 -13.48
N ARG A 22 -0.38 -12.00 -12.33
CA ARG A 22 -1.85 -12.13 -12.29
C ARG A 22 -2.57 -10.79 -12.51
N ALA A 23 -1.98 -9.66 -12.12
CA ALA A 23 -2.55 -8.35 -12.40
C ALA A 23 -2.55 -8.02 -13.91
N GLN A 24 -1.65 -8.62 -14.69
CA GLN A 24 -1.64 -8.50 -16.16
C GLN A 24 -2.75 -9.33 -16.84
N GLU A 25 -3.19 -10.42 -16.20
CA GLU A 25 -4.23 -11.30 -16.73
C GLU A 25 -5.64 -10.91 -16.25
N PHE A 26 -5.71 -10.05 -15.23
CA PHE A 26 -6.97 -9.52 -14.69
C PHE A 26 -7.46 -8.35 -15.54
N GLN A 27 -8.09 -8.67 -16.65
CA GLN A 27 -8.93 -7.72 -17.39
C GLN A 27 -10.30 -7.73 -16.69
N PRO A 28 -10.67 -6.70 -15.91
CA PRO A 28 -11.97 -6.67 -15.27
C PRO A 28 -13.03 -6.68 -16.36
N PRO A 29 -14.13 -7.44 -16.19
CA PRO A 29 -15.21 -7.44 -17.16
C PRO A 29 -15.72 -6.03 -17.40
N SER A 30 -15.80 -5.64 -18.66
CA SER A 30 -16.15 -4.32 -19.18
C SER A 30 -17.63 -3.94 -19.04
N SER A 31 -18.36 -4.56 -18.14
CA SER A 31 -19.79 -4.29 -17.92
C SER A 31 -19.98 -3.43 -16.68
N GLY A 32 -20.47 -2.23 -16.91
CA GLY A 32 -20.99 -1.22 -15.97
C GLY A 32 -20.92 -1.59 -14.49
N ARG A 33 -19.80 -1.23 -13.83
CA ARG A 33 -19.70 -1.40 -12.38
C ARG A 33 -20.80 -0.57 -11.72
N PRO A 34 -21.77 -1.20 -11.04
CA PRO A 34 -22.71 -0.43 -10.25
C PRO A 34 -21.88 0.36 -9.22
N SER A 35 -21.94 1.68 -9.27
CA SER A 35 -21.41 2.50 -8.19
C SER A 35 -22.11 2.10 -6.90
N ALA A 36 -21.38 1.97 -5.80
CA ALA A 36 -22.01 1.89 -4.50
C ALA A 36 -22.96 3.08 -4.37
N GLY A 37 -24.25 2.83 -4.16
CA GLY A 37 -25.22 3.90 -3.92
C GLY A 37 -24.77 4.73 -2.71
N PRO A 38 -25.30 5.95 -2.52
CA PRO A 38 -24.96 6.80 -1.39
C PRO A 38 -25.11 6.02 -0.08
N GLY A 39 -24.02 5.84 0.67
CA GLY A 39 -23.98 5.11 1.94
C GLY A 39 -23.69 3.60 1.88
N GLY A 40 -23.37 3.03 0.70
CA GLY A 40 -23.08 1.61 0.53
C GLY A 40 -21.61 1.25 0.81
N LEU A 41 -21.40 0.04 1.33
CA LEU A 41 -20.12 -0.67 1.35
C LEU A 41 -20.04 -1.53 0.08
N ARG A 42 -19.00 -1.33 -0.71
CA ARG A 42 -18.67 -2.23 -1.83
C ARG A 42 -17.34 -2.92 -1.55
N VAL A 43 -17.38 -4.23 -1.50
CA VAL A 43 -16.16 -5.06 -1.33
C VAL A 43 -15.77 -5.61 -2.70
N ASP A 44 -14.56 -5.28 -3.15
CA ASP A 44 -13.98 -5.75 -4.42
C ASP A 44 -12.46 -5.55 -4.37
N LEU A 45 -11.71 -6.24 -5.21
CA LEU A 45 -10.31 -5.93 -5.45
C LEU A 45 -10.23 -4.72 -6.41
N ILE A 46 -10.08 -3.52 -5.83
CA ILE A 46 -10.18 -2.27 -6.58
C ILE A 46 -8.82 -1.85 -7.13
N GLY A 47 -7.76 -2.11 -6.37
CA GLY A 47 -6.42 -1.72 -6.76
C GLY A 47 -5.35 -2.46 -5.97
N PHE A 48 -4.14 -2.42 -6.51
CA PHE A 48 -2.94 -2.98 -5.90
C PHE A 48 -1.79 -2.00 -6.05
N SER A 49 -0.90 -1.94 -5.05
CA SER A 49 0.32 -1.13 -5.12
C SER A 49 1.51 -1.88 -4.54
N THR A 50 2.68 -1.59 -5.12
CA THR A 50 3.99 -2.00 -4.60
C THR A 50 4.83 -0.77 -4.38
N ARG A 51 5.63 -0.78 -3.32
CA ARG A 51 6.43 0.39 -2.94
C ARG A 51 7.75 0.00 -2.29
N ALA A 52 8.76 0.81 -2.51
CA ALA A 52 10.07 0.71 -1.89
C ALA A 52 10.47 2.09 -1.36
N GLY A 53 11.24 2.14 -0.30
CA GLY A 53 11.64 3.43 0.27
C GLY A 53 12.56 3.33 1.45
N ILE A 54 12.57 4.37 2.25
CA ILE A 54 13.41 4.51 3.44
C ILE A 54 12.56 4.87 4.66
N ASP A 55 12.94 4.28 5.79
CA ASP A 55 12.43 4.61 7.12
C ASP A 55 13.51 5.40 7.85
N VAL A 56 13.18 6.58 8.37
CA VAL A 56 14.08 7.54 9.04
C VAL A 56 13.67 7.71 10.50
N SER A 57 13.90 6.69 11.32
CA SER A 57 13.58 6.73 12.74
C SER A 57 14.74 6.15 13.56
N GLY A 58 15.57 7.03 14.12
CA GLY A 58 16.75 6.61 14.90
C GLY A 58 17.85 5.92 14.09
N GLY A 59 17.77 5.99 12.77
CA GLY A 59 18.65 5.38 11.77
C GLY A 59 17.93 5.29 10.44
N THR A 60 18.62 4.80 9.40
CA THR A 60 18.02 4.58 8.08
C THR A 60 17.83 3.09 7.83
N ALA A 61 16.60 2.69 7.50
CA ALA A 61 16.27 1.34 7.06
C ALA A 61 15.64 1.36 5.67
N LEU A 62 15.92 0.35 4.87
CA LEU A 62 15.20 0.13 3.61
C LEU A 62 13.83 -0.48 3.91
N VAL A 63 12.82 -0.05 3.16
CA VAL A 63 11.45 -0.53 3.29
C VAL A 63 10.98 -1.07 1.94
N LEU A 64 10.33 -2.23 1.96
CA LEU A 64 9.61 -2.81 0.83
C LEU A 64 8.20 -3.14 1.29
N GLY A 65 7.21 -2.80 0.49
CA GLY A 65 5.83 -3.03 0.86
C GLY A 65 4.88 -3.20 -0.30
N SER A 66 3.69 -3.66 0.04
CA SER A 66 2.55 -3.72 -0.87
C SER A 66 1.26 -3.40 -0.13
N ALA A 67 0.28 -2.91 -0.87
CA ALA A 67 -1.05 -2.64 -0.36
C ALA A 67 -2.11 -2.99 -1.41
N VAL A 68 -3.32 -3.23 -0.93
CA VAL A 68 -4.47 -3.61 -1.75
C VAL A 68 -5.67 -2.74 -1.36
N ASP A 69 -6.32 -2.12 -2.32
CA ASP A 69 -7.61 -1.46 -2.09
C ASP A 69 -8.72 -2.51 -2.20
N VAL A 70 -9.36 -2.87 -1.08
CA VAL A 70 -10.31 -4.00 -0.99
C VAL A 70 -11.76 -3.58 -0.86
N ALA A 71 -12.04 -2.32 -0.58
CA ALA A 71 -13.41 -1.84 -0.48
C ALA A 71 -13.51 -0.33 -0.76
N GLU A 72 -14.68 0.07 -1.28
CA GLU A 72 -15.14 1.46 -1.31
C GLU A 72 -16.13 1.67 -0.16
N LEU A 73 -15.87 2.69 0.66
CA LEU A 73 -16.68 3.04 1.82
C LEU A 73 -17.43 4.34 1.51
N TRP A 74 -18.76 4.30 1.50
CA TRP A 74 -19.65 5.47 1.28
C TRP A 74 -19.44 6.23 -0.05
N SER A 75 -18.27 6.16 -0.63
CA SER A 75 -17.88 6.88 -1.84
C SER A 75 -16.74 6.14 -2.54
N PRO A 76 -16.64 6.17 -3.88
CA PRO A 76 -15.52 5.61 -4.63
C PRO A 76 -14.17 6.28 -4.29
N ASN A 77 -14.22 7.46 -3.65
CA ASN A 77 -13.02 8.17 -3.21
C ASN A 77 -12.51 7.71 -1.84
N VAL A 78 -13.32 6.95 -1.07
CA VAL A 78 -12.94 6.44 0.25
C VAL A 78 -12.71 4.94 0.15
N ARG A 79 -11.47 4.50 0.38
CA ARG A 79 -11.07 3.11 0.22
C ARG A 79 -10.51 2.51 1.50
N LEU A 80 -10.79 1.23 1.69
CA LEU A 80 -10.15 0.43 2.73
C LEU A 80 -8.90 -0.24 2.14
N ARG A 81 -7.75 -0.01 2.79
CA ARG A 81 -6.43 -0.42 2.31
C ARG A 81 -5.67 -1.22 3.36
N PRO A 82 -5.72 -2.54 3.36
CA PRO A 82 -4.71 -3.36 4.03
C PRO A 82 -3.35 -3.24 3.34
N SER A 83 -2.28 -3.19 4.15
CA SER A 83 -0.90 -3.11 3.67
C SER A 83 0.03 -3.98 4.49
N VAL A 84 1.12 -4.41 3.88
CA VAL A 84 2.22 -5.13 4.50
C VAL A 84 3.53 -4.52 4.07
N GLU A 85 4.43 -4.28 5.01
CA GLU A 85 5.73 -3.67 4.78
C GLU A 85 6.81 -4.38 5.58
N PHE A 86 7.94 -4.60 4.93
CA PHE A 86 9.14 -5.13 5.54
C PHE A 86 10.21 -4.04 5.57
N SER A 87 10.81 -3.81 6.70
CA SER A 87 11.94 -2.88 6.82
C SER A 87 13.17 -3.58 7.34
N GLY A 88 14.34 -3.18 6.85
CA GLY A 88 15.62 -3.77 7.25
C GLY A 88 16.73 -2.75 7.31
N SER A 89 17.52 -2.78 8.40
CA SER A 89 18.74 -2.01 8.57
C SER A 89 19.80 -2.91 9.19
N GLY A 90 20.87 -3.21 8.42
CA GLY A 90 22.02 -3.99 8.92
C GLY A 90 21.63 -5.30 9.61
N THR A 91 21.41 -5.27 10.91
CA THR A 91 21.13 -6.45 11.75
C THR A 91 19.67 -6.58 12.17
N THR A 92 18.82 -5.61 11.88
CA THR A 92 17.45 -5.57 12.38
C THR A 92 16.45 -5.62 11.24
N THR A 93 15.49 -6.53 11.33
CA THR A 93 14.33 -6.61 10.43
C THR A 93 13.06 -6.36 11.20
N ALA A 94 12.08 -5.73 10.54
CA ALA A 94 10.77 -5.53 11.10
C ALA A 94 9.68 -5.73 10.06
N LEU A 95 8.53 -6.22 10.52
CA LEU A 95 7.29 -6.35 9.78
C LEU A 95 6.30 -5.30 10.29
N HIS A 96 5.66 -4.63 9.38
CA HIS A 96 4.53 -3.74 9.66
C HIS A 96 3.33 -4.17 8.82
N VAL A 97 2.20 -4.40 9.47
CA VAL A 97 0.92 -4.70 8.82
C VAL A 97 -0.06 -3.61 9.25
N ALA A 98 -0.70 -2.97 8.30
CA ALA A 98 -1.64 -1.89 8.60
C ALA A 98 -2.98 -2.07 7.88
N LEU A 99 -4.02 -1.49 8.46
CA LEU A 99 -5.32 -1.31 7.85
C LEU A 99 -5.65 0.18 7.87
N GLU A 100 -5.82 0.76 6.69
CA GLU A 100 -5.99 2.19 6.49
C GLU A 100 -7.29 2.48 5.75
N VAL A 101 -7.94 3.58 6.13
CA VAL A 101 -8.98 4.24 5.33
C VAL A 101 -8.31 5.36 4.58
N VAL A 102 -8.37 5.33 3.25
CA VAL A 102 -7.72 6.27 2.35
C VAL A 102 -8.77 7.11 1.64
N TYR A 103 -8.65 8.43 1.74
CA TYR A 103 -9.44 9.38 0.97
C TYR A 103 -8.64 9.91 -0.22
N ARG A 104 -9.17 9.75 -1.41
CA ARG A 104 -8.60 10.23 -2.67
C ARG A 104 -9.33 11.49 -3.12
N PHE A 105 -8.59 12.57 -3.36
CA PHE A 105 -9.16 13.89 -3.67
C PHE A 105 -9.64 14.02 -5.12
N GLN A 106 -9.25 13.09 -5.97
CA GLN A 106 -9.58 13.10 -7.40
C GLN A 106 -10.05 11.71 -7.85
N PRO A 107 -10.86 11.62 -8.92
CA PRO A 107 -11.27 10.34 -9.50
C PRO A 107 -10.07 9.61 -10.13
N ASP A 108 -10.22 8.31 -10.34
CA ASP A 108 -9.18 7.41 -10.87
C ASP A 108 -8.59 7.83 -12.22
N ARG A 109 -9.33 8.61 -13.00
CA ARG A 109 -8.88 9.09 -14.34
C ARG A 109 -8.07 10.38 -14.30
N ALA A 110 -7.98 11.04 -13.17
CA ALA A 110 -7.20 12.26 -13.05
C ALA A 110 -5.70 11.99 -13.31
N PRO A 111 -4.95 12.95 -13.90
CA PRO A 111 -3.53 12.79 -14.15
C PRO A 111 -2.69 12.74 -12.87
N ALA A 112 -3.21 13.33 -11.79
CA ALA A 112 -2.62 13.30 -10.46
C ALA A 112 -3.72 13.12 -9.43
N ILE A 113 -3.55 12.17 -8.51
CA ILE A 113 -4.51 11.83 -7.48
C ILE A 113 -3.83 11.97 -6.12
N PRO A 114 -3.94 13.15 -5.48
CA PRO A 114 -3.52 13.29 -4.10
C PRO A 114 -4.45 12.48 -3.19
N TYR A 115 -3.89 11.95 -2.11
CA TYR A 115 -4.66 11.20 -1.12
C TYR A 115 -4.10 11.34 0.28
N VAL A 116 -4.94 11.07 1.27
CA VAL A 116 -4.58 10.93 2.67
C VAL A 116 -5.20 9.66 3.22
N GLY A 117 -4.45 8.94 4.02
CA GLY A 117 -4.90 7.73 4.71
C GLY A 117 -4.70 7.85 6.22
N PHE A 118 -5.59 7.21 6.95
CA PHE A 118 -5.50 7.07 8.39
C PHE A 118 -5.88 5.65 8.78
N GLY A 119 -5.14 5.05 9.72
CA GLY A 119 -5.39 3.67 10.12
C GLY A 119 -4.68 3.24 11.37
N LEU A 120 -4.65 1.91 11.56
CA LEU A 120 -3.94 1.24 12.62
C LEU A 120 -2.94 0.27 12.02
N GLY A 121 -1.73 0.25 12.55
CA GLY A 121 -0.68 -0.66 12.16
C GLY A 121 -0.17 -1.50 13.31
N TYR A 122 0.09 -2.76 13.02
CA TYR A 122 0.81 -3.68 13.90
C TYR A 122 2.25 -3.78 13.44
N PHE A 123 3.17 -3.48 14.33
CA PHE A 123 4.60 -3.53 14.11
C PHE A 123 5.24 -4.64 14.92
N LYS A 124 6.06 -5.46 14.27
CA LYS A 124 6.85 -6.52 14.90
C LYS A 124 8.30 -6.40 14.47
N GLN A 125 9.19 -6.26 15.45
CA GLN A 125 10.65 -6.27 15.23
C GLN A 125 11.22 -7.63 15.64
N GLU A 126 12.05 -8.22 14.78
CA GLU A 126 12.59 -9.55 15.01
C GLU A 126 13.67 -9.57 16.12
N SER A 127 14.53 -8.55 16.15
CA SER A 127 15.53 -8.38 17.20
C SER A 127 14.89 -7.64 18.40
N GLY A 128 14.66 -8.39 19.50
CA GLY A 128 14.17 -7.81 20.76
C GLY A 128 12.71 -8.08 21.09
N GLY A 129 11.97 -8.82 20.26
CA GLY A 129 10.59 -9.22 20.58
C GLY A 129 9.60 -8.05 20.75
N VAL A 130 9.90 -6.89 20.19
CA VAL A 130 9.06 -5.69 20.30
C VAL A 130 7.83 -5.84 19.41
N HIS A 131 6.66 -5.77 20.05
CA HIS A 131 5.36 -5.75 19.38
C HIS A 131 4.63 -4.46 19.76
N LYS A 132 4.15 -3.72 18.78
CA LYS A 132 3.43 -2.45 19.01
C LYS A 132 2.25 -2.32 18.05
N VAL A 133 1.18 -1.71 18.56
CA VAL A 133 0.07 -1.22 17.73
C VAL A 133 0.06 0.29 17.84
N TRP A 134 0.00 0.98 16.72
CA TRP A 134 -0.03 2.43 16.68
C TRP A 134 -0.88 2.98 15.54
N PRO A 135 -1.32 4.23 15.64
CA PRO A 135 -1.96 4.91 14.52
C PRO A 135 -0.96 5.12 13.39
N THR A 136 -1.44 5.01 12.16
CA THR A 136 -0.72 5.30 10.92
C THR A 136 -1.38 6.46 10.20
N ILE A 137 -0.57 7.34 9.65
CA ILE A 137 -1.01 8.39 8.74
C ILE A 137 -0.21 8.21 7.46
N ALA A 138 -0.91 8.07 6.34
CA ALA A 138 -0.33 8.04 5.02
C ALA A 138 -0.77 9.27 4.23
N MET A 139 0.12 9.84 3.44
CA MET A 139 -0.24 10.86 2.45
C MET A 139 0.61 10.69 1.21
N GLY A 140 0.04 10.96 0.05
CA GLY A 140 0.77 10.74 -1.18
C GLY A 140 0.07 11.25 -2.42
N PHE A 141 0.72 10.93 -3.54
CA PHE A 141 0.25 11.24 -4.88
C PHE A 141 0.37 10.00 -5.75
N GLU A 142 -0.67 9.72 -6.51
CA GLU A 142 -0.61 8.82 -7.64
C GLU A 142 -0.55 9.66 -8.92
N LEU A 143 0.49 9.47 -9.72
CA LEU A 143 0.70 10.22 -10.97
C LEU A 143 0.54 9.28 -12.15
N ALA A 144 -0.32 9.64 -13.09
CA ALA A 144 -0.57 8.83 -14.28
C ALA A 144 0.72 8.55 -15.06
N PHE A 145 1.06 7.29 -15.26
CA PHE A 145 2.24 6.86 -15.96
C PHE A 145 1.88 6.09 -17.24
N ARG A 146 0.90 5.17 -17.13
CA ARG A 146 0.35 4.38 -18.24
C ARG A 146 -1.16 4.22 -18.06
N PRO A 147 -1.90 3.75 -19.07
CA PRO A 147 -3.35 3.52 -18.92
C PRO A 147 -3.72 2.67 -17.70
N SER A 148 -2.88 1.68 -17.34
CA SER A 148 -3.13 0.75 -16.25
C SER A 148 -2.34 1.02 -14.97
N PHE A 149 -1.39 1.97 -14.97
CA PHE A 149 -0.47 2.18 -13.85
C PHE A 149 -0.24 3.66 -13.57
N ASN A 150 -0.08 3.97 -12.29
CA ASN A 150 0.37 5.25 -11.77
C ASN A 150 1.73 5.09 -11.07
N TRP A 151 2.57 6.11 -11.12
CA TRP A 151 3.64 6.29 -10.15
C TRP A 151 3.00 6.62 -8.79
N LEU A 152 3.56 6.05 -7.73
CA LEU A 152 3.14 6.27 -6.35
C LEU A 152 4.27 6.96 -5.60
N LEU A 153 4.02 8.15 -5.06
CA LEU A 153 4.86 8.78 -4.04
C LEU A 153 4.08 8.82 -2.74
N GLU A 154 4.66 8.30 -1.68
CA GLU A 154 3.96 8.15 -0.41
C GLU A 154 4.87 8.49 0.77
N TYR A 155 4.30 9.18 1.73
CA TYR A 155 4.90 9.46 3.03
C TYR A 155 4.02 8.83 4.11
N HIS A 156 4.65 8.10 5.03
CA HIS A 156 3.99 7.56 6.22
C HIS A 156 4.56 8.18 7.48
N ALA A 157 3.66 8.58 8.37
CA ALA A 157 3.96 8.92 9.74
C ALA A 157 3.38 7.85 10.67
N LEU A 158 4.24 7.22 11.44
CA LEU A 158 3.96 6.09 12.29
C LEU A 158 4.38 6.40 13.74
N ASP A 159 4.00 5.55 14.70
CA ASP A 159 4.43 5.64 16.10
C ASP A 159 4.29 7.06 16.68
N ARG A 160 3.07 7.62 16.60
CA ARG A 160 2.76 8.97 17.10
C ARG A 160 3.64 10.07 16.50
N LEU A 161 3.95 9.97 15.21
CA LEU A 161 4.84 10.86 14.45
C LEU A 161 6.34 10.76 14.84
N GLY A 162 6.74 9.71 15.53
CA GLY A 162 8.15 9.44 15.85
C GLY A 162 8.89 8.66 14.75
N ARG A 163 8.17 8.19 13.72
CA ARG A 163 8.74 7.37 12.65
C ARG A 163 8.23 7.85 11.30
N HIS A 164 9.15 8.08 10.37
CA HIS A 164 8.87 8.67 9.07
C HIS A 164 9.33 7.73 7.95
N ARG A 165 8.48 7.48 6.96
CA ARG A 165 8.82 6.70 5.78
C ARG A 165 8.53 7.48 4.52
N PHE A 166 9.46 7.43 3.58
CA PHE A 166 9.31 8.00 2.26
C PHE A 166 9.40 6.86 1.25
N MET A 167 8.37 6.70 0.45
CA MET A 167 8.25 5.57 -0.45
C MET A 167 7.92 6.01 -1.87
N LEU A 168 8.47 5.28 -2.83
CA LEU A 168 8.18 5.38 -4.24
C LEU A 168 7.71 4.02 -4.73
N GLY A 169 6.73 3.99 -5.63
CA GLY A 169 6.19 2.73 -6.10
C GLY A 169 5.35 2.85 -7.35
N LEU A 170 4.59 1.81 -7.59
CA LEU A 170 3.59 1.72 -8.64
C LEU A 170 2.26 1.29 -8.04
N SER A 171 1.19 1.91 -8.48
CA SER A 171 -0.18 1.46 -8.19
C SER A 171 -0.92 1.13 -9.49
N THR A 172 -1.85 0.18 -9.42
CA THR A 172 -2.77 -0.08 -10.53
C THR A 172 -3.75 1.08 -10.63
N ARG A 173 -3.99 1.54 -11.85
CA ARG A 173 -5.03 2.51 -12.12
C ARG A 173 -6.36 1.77 -12.17
N GLY A 174 -7.32 2.16 -11.33
CA GLY A 174 -8.65 1.57 -11.32
C GLY A 174 -9.23 1.60 -12.73
N GLY A 175 -9.48 0.42 -13.31
CA GLY A 175 -10.01 0.30 -14.66
C GLY A 175 -11.44 0.84 -14.69
N GLY A 176 -11.58 2.08 -15.04
CA GLY A 176 -12.83 2.55 -15.62
C GLY A 176 -12.89 1.97 -17.02
N GLY A 177 -13.67 0.92 -17.23
CA GLY A 177 -14.04 0.52 -18.58
C GLY A 177 -14.67 1.71 -19.29
N ASP A 178 -14.22 1.96 -20.50
CA ASP A 178 -14.86 2.84 -21.48
C ASP A 178 -16.23 2.29 -21.85
#